data_2e220155d4b535b08cec78e68f7b0bcb
#
_entry.id   2e220155d4b535b08cec78e68f7b0bcb
#
_cell.length_a   1.000
_cell.length_b   1.000
_cell.length_c   1.000
_cell.angle_alpha   90.00
_cell.angle_beta   90.00
_cell.angle_gamma   90.00
#
_symmetry.space_group_name_H-M   'P 1'
#
loop_
_entity.id
_entity.type
_entity.pdbx_description
1 polymer ?
#
loop_
_entity_poly.entity_id
_entity_poly.type
_entity_poly.pdbx_seq_one_letter_code
_entity_poly.pdbx_strand_id
1 'polypeptide(L)'
;MQRPFKSLSRSLRQPFNRLYAQRRLREYHSQKRTLDEVVDWAMNFGGGGYMAVKTLQIPGEITRLAQAVQAIKPKIIVEIGTARGGTLLIWSYLASKRVIACDLNDMHRQRPLFSQFPPPESHCQVTLLSGNSHEADFKARLARELNGEKADFMFIDGDHTESGVEADYNDYKEFVRPGGLIAFHDIVEKQPLPTNQVFHFWKRLKVGADVQEFVADPGQCGFGIGLLRVPEA
;
A
#
# COMPACT_ATOMS: atom_id res chain seq x y z
N MET A 1 10.62 -18.90 -30.38
CA MET A 1 9.51 -18.40 -31.20
C MET A 1 8.43 -17.85 -30.24
N GLN A 2 8.47 -16.56 -29.92
CA GLN A 2 7.53 -15.91 -28.99
C GLN A 2 6.18 -15.67 -29.70
N ARG A 3 5.11 -15.99 -29.02
CA ARG A 3 3.74 -15.93 -29.55
C ARG A 3 3.25 -14.48 -29.68
N PRO A 4 3.11 -13.89 -30.86
CA PRO A 4 2.67 -12.49 -31.05
C PRO A 4 1.18 -12.28 -30.72
N PHE A 5 0.40 -13.35 -30.58
CA PHE A 5 -1.06 -13.28 -30.37
C PHE A 5 -1.52 -12.84 -28.97
N LYS A 6 -0.67 -12.95 -27.92
CA LYS A 6 -1.07 -12.52 -26.57
C LYS A 6 -1.08 -11.00 -26.37
N SER A 7 -0.32 -10.23 -27.15
CA SER A 7 -0.26 -8.77 -27.02
C SER A 7 -1.47 -8.08 -27.68
N LEU A 8 -1.91 -8.57 -28.84
CA LEU A 8 -3.10 -8.04 -29.53
C LEU A 8 -4.38 -8.24 -28.70
N SER A 9 -4.55 -9.40 -28.06
CA SER A 9 -5.74 -9.66 -27.22
C SER A 9 -5.77 -8.76 -25.95
N ARG A 10 -4.61 -8.40 -25.40
CA ARG A 10 -4.51 -7.46 -24.26
C ARG A 10 -4.88 -6.04 -24.66
N SER A 11 -4.42 -5.57 -25.82
CA SER A 11 -4.73 -4.23 -26.33
C SER A 11 -6.24 -4.05 -26.59
N LEU A 12 -6.90 -5.04 -27.19
CA LEU A 12 -8.33 -5.00 -27.48
C LEU A 12 -9.20 -5.00 -26.21
N ARG A 13 -8.74 -5.56 -25.11
CA ARG A 13 -9.47 -5.59 -23.83
C ARG A 13 -9.29 -4.31 -22.98
N GLN A 14 -8.32 -3.46 -23.27
CA GLN A 14 -8.01 -2.27 -22.47
C GLN A 14 -9.20 -1.29 -22.35
N PRO A 15 -9.94 -0.94 -23.42
CA PRO A 15 -11.10 -0.07 -23.31
C PRO A 15 -12.18 -0.64 -22.37
N PHE A 16 -12.46 -1.93 -22.48
CA PHE A 16 -13.44 -2.60 -21.62
C PHE A 16 -12.99 -2.63 -20.16
N ASN A 17 -11.72 -2.91 -19.89
CA ASN A 17 -11.17 -2.89 -18.55
C ASN A 17 -11.26 -1.48 -17.93
N ARG A 18 -11.01 -0.44 -18.71
CA ARG A 18 -11.13 0.96 -18.27
C ARG A 18 -12.59 1.31 -17.95
N LEU A 19 -13.53 0.96 -18.82
CA LEU A 19 -14.96 1.17 -18.60
C LEU A 19 -15.46 0.43 -17.36
N TYR A 20 -15.03 -0.82 -17.19
CA TYR A 20 -15.35 -1.61 -16.00
C TYR A 20 -14.82 -0.92 -14.73
N ALA A 21 -13.55 -0.55 -14.70
CA ALA A 21 -12.94 0.10 -13.53
C ALA A 21 -13.63 1.43 -13.19
N GLN A 22 -13.97 2.24 -14.21
CA GLN A 22 -14.71 3.49 -14.01
C GLN A 22 -16.14 3.25 -13.48
N ARG A 23 -16.81 2.19 -13.96
CA ARG A 23 -18.13 1.81 -13.42
C ARG A 23 -18.01 1.41 -11.95
N ARG A 24 -17.04 0.56 -11.60
CA ARG A 24 -16.79 0.12 -10.23
C ARG A 24 -16.46 1.30 -9.31
N LEU A 25 -15.67 2.25 -9.79
CA LEU A 25 -15.35 3.45 -9.02
C LEU A 25 -16.57 4.34 -8.77
N ARG A 26 -17.42 4.53 -9.77
CA ARG A 26 -18.70 5.25 -9.58
C ARG A 26 -19.61 4.53 -8.59
N GLU A 27 -19.67 3.23 -8.62
CA GLU A 27 -20.43 2.42 -7.67
C GLU A 27 -19.83 2.54 -6.24
N TYR A 28 -18.50 2.51 -6.11
CA TYR A 28 -17.80 2.77 -4.85
C TYR A 28 -18.16 4.14 -4.28
N HIS A 29 -18.19 5.19 -5.09
CA HIS A 29 -18.50 6.55 -4.69
C HIS A 29 -19.98 6.88 -4.61
N SER A 30 -20.89 5.96 -4.95
CA SER A 30 -22.34 6.22 -4.99
C SER A 30 -22.96 6.49 -3.62
N GLN A 31 -22.27 6.13 -2.54
CA GLN A 31 -22.67 6.35 -1.16
C GLN A 31 -21.44 6.46 -0.24
N LYS A 32 -21.62 7.06 0.93
CA LYS A 32 -20.59 7.02 1.99
C LYS A 32 -20.37 5.59 2.44
N ARG A 33 -19.12 5.24 2.72
CA ARG A 33 -18.71 3.91 3.14
C ARG A 33 -18.20 3.93 4.58
N THR A 34 -18.41 2.85 5.29
CA THR A 34 -17.69 2.54 6.51
C THR A 34 -16.29 2.02 6.16
N LEU A 35 -15.36 2.01 7.11
CA LEU A 35 -14.02 1.47 6.87
C LEU A 35 -14.06 0.01 6.46
N ASP A 36 -14.91 -0.82 7.08
CA ASP A 36 -15.03 -2.24 6.75
C ASP A 36 -15.53 -2.44 5.30
N GLU A 37 -16.48 -1.61 4.85
CA GLU A 37 -16.92 -1.61 3.44
C GLU A 37 -15.80 -1.19 2.49
N VAL A 38 -14.96 -0.22 2.87
CA VAL A 38 -13.80 0.20 2.06
C VAL A 38 -12.79 -0.94 1.93
N VAL A 39 -12.51 -1.65 3.01
CA VAL A 39 -11.63 -2.83 2.98
C VAL A 39 -12.23 -3.91 2.08
N ASP A 40 -13.52 -4.21 2.20
CA ASP A 40 -14.19 -5.18 1.31
C ASP A 40 -14.09 -4.76 -0.17
N TRP A 41 -14.28 -3.47 -0.46
CA TRP A 41 -14.06 -2.93 -1.80
C TRP A 41 -12.62 -3.09 -2.29
N ALA A 42 -11.62 -2.84 -1.44
CA ALA A 42 -10.21 -3.03 -1.76
C ALA A 42 -9.89 -4.49 -2.11
N MET A 43 -10.51 -5.44 -1.42
CA MET A 43 -10.37 -6.87 -1.66
C MET A 43 -11.10 -7.31 -2.95
N ASN A 44 -12.26 -6.74 -3.24
CA ASN A 44 -13.22 -7.22 -4.24
C ASN A 44 -13.49 -6.25 -5.40
N PHE A 45 -12.69 -5.19 -5.57
CA PHE A 45 -12.88 -4.22 -6.64
C PHE A 45 -12.85 -4.88 -8.02
N GLY A 46 -11.89 -5.77 -8.24
CA GLY A 46 -11.76 -6.55 -9.47
C GLY A 46 -11.21 -5.77 -10.64
N GLY A 47 -11.60 -6.19 -11.83
CA GLY A 47 -11.12 -5.61 -13.08
C GLY A 47 -10.07 -6.46 -13.79
N GLY A 48 -9.51 -5.94 -14.88
CA GLY A 48 -8.55 -6.65 -15.71
C GLY A 48 -7.39 -5.78 -16.19
N GLY A 49 -6.27 -6.43 -16.54
CA GLY A 49 -5.07 -5.75 -17.04
C GLY A 49 -4.51 -4.72 -16.06
N TYR A 50 -4.20 -3.53 -16.56
CA TYR A 50 -3.68 -2.42 -15.75
C TYR A 50 -4.75 -1.74 -14.88
N MET A 51 -6.04 -2.01 -15.13
CA MET A 51 -7.16 -1.44 -14.39
C MET A 51 -7.68 -2.39 -13.29
N ALA A 52 -7.03 -3.51 -13.06
CA ALA A 52 -7.37 -4.41 -11.96
C ALA A 52 -6.90 -3.80 -10.65
N VAL A 53 -7.84 -3.59 -9.74
CA VAL A 53 -7.55 -3.21 -8.36
C VAL A 53 -7.69 -4.44 -7.48
N LYS A 54 -6.67 -4.71 -6.69
CA LYS A 54 -6.59 -5.91 -5.84
C LYS A 54 -5.57 -5.67 -4.73
N THR A 55 -5.85 -6.19 -3.56
CA THR A 55 -4.86 -6.42 -2.51
C THR A 55 -4.62 -7.92 -2.28
N LEU A 56 -3.44 -8.27 -1.81
CA LEU A 56 -3.07 -9.66 -1.47
C LEU A 56 -3.05 -9.87 0.05
N GLN A 57 -3.58 -8.93 0.80
CA GLN A 57 -3.65 -8.99 2.25
C GLN A 57 -4.72 -9.97 2.74
N ILE A 58 -4.58 -10.49 3.96
CA ILE A 58 -5.66 -11.22 4.64
C ILE A 58 -6.69 -10.20 5.16
N PRO A 59 -7.99 -10.36 4.87
CA PRO A 59 -9.01 -9.35 5.23
C PRO A 59 -8.98 -8.93 6.68
N GLY A 60 -8.93 -9.89 7.64
CA GLY A 60 -8.90 -9.58 9.07
C GLY A 60 -7.64 -8.86 9.54
N GLU A 61 -6.50 -9.05 8.87
CA GLU A 61 -5.24 -8.37 9.18
C GLU A 61 -5.27 -6.92 8.73
N ILE A 62 -5.61 -6.70 7.45
CA ILE A 62 -5.64 -5.35 6.88
C ILE A 62 -6.77 -4.50 7.49
N THR A 63 -7.90 -5.10 7.90
CA THR A 63 -8.96 -4.37 8.60
C THR A 63 -8.44 -3.84 9.94
N ARG A 64 -7.79 -4.68 10.75
CA ARG A 64 -7.22 -4.26 12.04
C ARG A 64 -6.13 -3.21 11.90
N LEU A 65 -5.27 -3.34 10.88
CA LEU A 65 -4.29 -2.29 10.55
C LEU A 65 -5.01 -0.98 10.19
N ALA A 66 -6.00 -1.04 9.29
CA ALA A 66 -6.73 0.15 8.85
C ALA A 66 -7.45 0.86 10.01
N GLN A 67 -8.01 0.10 10.98
CA GLN A 67 -8.61 0.64 12.21
C GLN A 67 -7.56 1.34 13.10
N ALA A 68 -6.38 0.74 13.27
CA ALA A 68 -5.29 1.37 14.01
C ALA A 68 -4.80 2.67 13.34
N VAL A 69 -4.71 2.68 12.02
CA VAL A 69 -4.35 3.88 11.23
C VAL A 69 -5.46 4.94 11.30
N GLN A 70 -6.74 4.53 11.24
CA GLN A 70 -7.87 5.46 11.38
C GLN A 70 -7.84 6.18 12.75
N ALA A 71 -7.46 5.48 13.79
CA ALA A 71 -7.43 6.02 15.16
C ALA A 71 -6.49 7.23 15.30
N ILE A 72 -5.40 7.29 14.54
CA ILE A 72 -4.46 8.44 14.54
C ILE A 72 -4.89 9.58 13.62
N LYS A 73 -6.01 9.45 12.88
CA LYS A 73 -6.55 10.45 11.94
C LYS A 73 -5.47 11.02 11.00
N PRO A 74 -4.86 10.19 10.16
CA PRO A 74 -3.68 10.56 9.39
C PRO A 74 -3.99 11.68 8.40
N LYS A 75 -3.05 12.63 8.26
CA LYS A 75 -3.06 13.63 7.19
C LYS A 75 -2.32 13.12 5.96
N ILE A 76 -1.13 12.57 6.18
CA ILE A 76 -0.23 12.12 5.11
C ILE A 76 0.09 10.65 5.33
N ILE A 77 -0.12 9.84 4.30
CA ILE A 77 0.24 8.43 4.26
C ILE A 77 1.23 8.20 3.12
N VAL A 78 2.26 7.40 3.38
CA VAL A 78 3.21 6.91 2.37
C VAL A 78 3.06 5.40 2.25
N GLU A 79 3.05 4.89 1.04
CA GLU A 79 3.04 3.46 0.74
C GLU A 79 4.21 3.11 -0.16
N ILE A 80 5.02 2.13 0.22
CA ILE A 80 6.10 1.54 -0.59
C ILE A 80 5.65 0.13 -1.00
N GLY A 81 5.42 -0.08 -2.30
CA GLY A 81 4.84 -1.32 -2.81
C GLY A 81 3.32 -1.23 -3.03
N THR A 82 2.89 -0.39 -3.97
CA THR A 82 1.46 -0.16 -4.26
C THR A 82 0.83 -1.28 -5.10
N ALA A 83 1.63 -1.96 -5.91
CA ALA A 83 1.22 -3.05 -6.79
C ALA A 83 -0.07 -2.74 -7.59
N ARG A 84 -1.21 -3.29 -7.20
CA ARG A 84 -2.49 -3.11 -7.88
C ARG A 84 -3.44 -2.14 -7.18
N GLY A 85 -2.95 -1.39 -6.21
CA GLY A 85 -3.66 -0.28 -5.56
C GLY A 85 -4.82 -0.68 -4.65
N GLY A 86 -4.91 -1.94 -4.21
CA GLY A 86 -5.95 -2.32 -3.25
C GLY A 86 -5.76 -1.63 -1.90
N THR A 87 -4.56 -1.67 -1.35
CA THR A 87 -4.19 -0.95 -0.13
C THR A 87 -4.25 0.57 -0.34
N LEU A 88 -3.82 1.07 -1.50
CA LEU A 88 -3.96 2.49 -1.85
C LEU A 88 -5.41 2.99 -1.76
N LEU A 89 -6.41 2.16 -2.12
CA LEU A 89 -7.82 2.52 -1.97
C LEU A 89 -8.17 2.77 -0.48
N ILE A 90 -7.68 1.90 0.42
CA ILE A 90 -7.87 2.05 1.87
C ILE A 90 -7.17 3.32 2.38
N TRP A 91 -5.92 3.52 1.99
CA TRP A 91 -5.16 4.71 2.43
C TRP A 91 -5.76 6.01 1.92
N SER A 92 -6.31 6.01 0.70
CA SER A 92 -6.99 7.16 0.09
C SER A 92 -8.29 7.54 0.81
N TYR A 93 -8.94 6.58 1.45
CA TYR A 93 -10.09 6.82 2.32
C TYR A 93 -9.69 7.41 3.68
N LEU A 94 -8.56 6.97 4.24
CA LEU A 94 -8.13 7.34 5.60
C LEU A 94 -7.37 8.67 5.65
N ALA A 95 -6.56 8.98 4.62
CA ALA A 95 -5.77 10.20 4.60
C ALA A 95 -6.64 11.43 4.36
N SER A 96 -6.45 12.47 5.17
CA SER A 96 -7.21 13.71 5.00
C SER A 96 -6.55 14.72 4.05
N LYS A 97 -5.26 14.56 3.74
CA LYS A 97 -4.50 15.51 2.91
C LYS A 97 -3.84 14.87 1.70
N ARG A 98 -3.08 13.78 1.89
CA ARG A 98 -2.28 13.18 0.81
C ARG A 98 -1.96 11.72 1.05
N VAL A 99 -1.98 10.93 -0.03
CA VAL A 99 -1.30 9.64 -0.10
C VAL A 99 -0.20 9.71 -1.16
N ILE A 100 1.02 9.31 -0.80
CA ILE A 100 2.12 9.14 -1.74
C ILE A 100 2.33 7.63 -1.90
N ALA A 101 1.98 7.11 -3.07
CA ALA A 101 2.05 5.69 -3.39
C ALA A 101 3.25 5.43 -4.30
N CYS A 102 4.13 4.54 -3.87
CA CYS A 102 5.40 4.23 -4.49
C CYS A 102 5.41 2.79 -5.03
N ASP A 103 5.91 2.58 -6.24
CA ASP A 103 6.05 1.23 -6.82
C ASP A 103 7.23 1.17 -7.79
N LEU A 104 7.93 0.03 -7.83
CA LEU A 104 8.99 -0.23 -8.80
C LEU A 104 8.46 -0.16 -10.24
N ASN A 105 7.22 -0.62 -10.45
CA ASN A 105 6.59 -0.61 -11.76
C ASN A 105 6.02 0.76 -12.11
N ASP A 106 6.02 1.07 -13.42
CA ASP A 106 5.40 2.28 -13.91
C ASP A 106 3.87 2.26 -13.72
N MET A 107 3.37 3.19 -12.91
CA MET A 107 1.95 3.36 -12.62
C MET A 107 1.25 4.38 -13.53
N HIS A 108 1.89 4.84 -14.61
CA HIS A 108 1.31 5.85 -15.50
C HIS A 108 -0.08 5.46 -16.03
N ARG A 109 -0.28 4.17 -16.36
CA ARG A 109 -1.55 3.67 -16.90
C ARG A 109 -2.66 3.59 -15.86
N GLN A 110 -2.32 3.41 -14.59
CA GLN A 110 -3.24 3.36 -13.47
C GLN A 110 -3.60 4.76 -12.93
N ARG A 111 -2.75 5.75 -13.20
CA ARG A 111 -2.93 7.12 -12.69
C ARG A 111 -4.35 7.66 -12.84
N PRO A 112 -5.04 7.53 -14.02
CA PRO A 112 -6.40 8.06 -14.17
C PRO A 112 -7.45 7.38 -13.26
N LEU A 113 -7.16 6.18 -12.75
CA LEU A 113 -8.03 5.48 -11.81
C LEU A 113 -7.62 5.79 -10.37
N PHE A 114 -6.35 5.63 -10.03
CA PHE A 114 -5.83 5.76 -8.67
C PHE A 114 -5.98 7.18 -8.10
N SER A 115 -5.83 8.21 -8.95
CA SER A 115 -6.04 9.59 -8.53
C SER A 115 -7.49 9.92 -8.13
N GLN A 116 -8.43 9.04 -8.44
CA GLN A 116 -9.84 9.20 -8.11
C GLN A 116 -10.29 8.28 -6.94
N PHE A 117 -9.37 7.61 -6.25
CA PHE A 117 -9.71 6.76 -5.10
C PHE A 117 -10.24 7.51 -3.88
N PRO A 118 -9.74 8.72 -3.55
CA PRO A 118 -10.30 9.45 -2.44
C PRO A 118 -11.82 9.67 -2.60
N PRO A 119 -12.60 9.61 -1.50
CA PRO A 119 -14.02 9.97 -1.54
C PRO A 119 -14.24 11.35 -2.17
N PRO A 120 -15.35 11.57 -2.89
CA PRO A 120 -15.62 12.85 -3.60
C PRO A 120 -15.59 14.08 -2.70
N GLU A 121 -15.96 13.93 -1.42
CA GLU A 121 -15.92 14.98 -0.40
C GLU A 121 -14.55 15.17 0.25
N SER A 122 -13.59 14.28 -0.02
CA SER A 122 -12.25 14.34 0.55
C SER A 122 -11.37 15.35 -0.16
N HIS A 123 -10.52 16.04 0.61
CA HIS A 123 -9.42 16.86 0.08
C HIS A 123 -8.12 16.08 -0.14
N CYS A 124 -8.14 14.77 0.08
CA CYS A 124 -6.97 13.92 -0.10
C CYS A 124 -6.54 13.90 -1.57
N GLN A 125 -5.24 14.03 -1.80
CA GLN A 125 -4.62 13.92 -3.11
C GLN A 125 -3.75 12.67 -3.17
N VAL A 126 -3.80 11.96 -4.30
CA VAL A 126 -2.94 10.79 -4.56
C VAL A 126 -1.81 11.19 -5.48
N THR A 127 -0.58 11.06 -4.98
CA THR A 127 0.67 11.19 -5.75
C THR A 127 1.21 9.80 -6.04
N LEU A 128 1.60 9.52 -7.28
CA LEU A 128 2.17 8.25 -7.70
C LEU A 128 3.63 8.44 -8.09
N LEU A 129 4.54 7.74 -7.40
CA LEU A 129 5.97 7.72 -7.68
C LEU A 129 6.38 6.33 -8.17
N SER A 130 6.85 6.25 -9.41
CA SER A 130 7.38 5.01 -9.98
C SER A 130 8.90 5.00 -9.97
N GLY A 131 9.51 3.89 -9.59
CA GLY A 131 10.96 3.70 -9.53
C GLY A 131 11.39 2.80 -8.38
N ASN A 132 12.68 2.54 -8.30
CA ASN A 132 13.28 1.71 -7.27
C ASN A 132 13.46 2.52 -5.98
N SER A 133 12.80 2.08 -4.89
CA SER A 133 12.88 2.73 -3.57
C SER A 133 14.30 2.76 -2.99
N HIS A 134 15.17 1.85 -3.42
CA HIS A 134 16.56 1.79 -2.94
C HIS A 134 17.50 2.78 -3.67
N GLU A 135 16.99 3.55 -4.63
CA GLU A 135 17.78 4.57 -5.32
C GLU A 135 17.72 5.92 -4.60
N ALA A 136 18.89 6.56 -4.42
CA ALA A 136 18.98 7.86 -3.76
C ALA A 136 18.13 8.95 -4.44
N ASP A 137 18.00 8.91 -5.78
CA ASP A 137 17.12 9.83 -6.52
C ASP A 137 15.65 9.58 -6.17
N PHE A 138 15.25 8.33 -5.98
CA PHE A 138 13.88 8.01 -5.57
C PHE A 138 13.57 8.58 -4.18
N LYS A 139 14.46 8.39 -3.21
CA LYS A 139 14.36 8.97 -1.87
C LYS A 139 14.25 10.51 -1.94
N ALA A 140 15.08 11.15 -2.79
CA ALA A 140 15.02 12.60 -2.99
C ALA A 140 13.69 13.06 -3.63
N ARG A 141 13.11 12.27 -4.53
CA ARG A 141 11.78 12.57 -5.09
C ARG A 141 10.68 12.47 -4.04
N LEU A 142 10.69 11.43 -3.21
CA LEU A 142 9.74 11.30 -2.11
C LEU A 142 9.86 12.48 -1.12
N ALA A 143 11.08 12.88 -0.77
CA ALA A 143 11.33 14.04 0.08
C ALA A 143 10.75 15.34 -0.52
N ARG A 144 10.90 15.54 -1.83
CA ARG A 144 10.30 16.70 -2.53
C ARG A 144 8.76 16.67 -2.49
N GLU A 145 8.15 15.50 -2.67
CA GLU A 145 6.69 15.36 -2.57
C GLU A 145 6.17 15.60 -1.15
N LEU A 146 6.92 15.22 -0.14
CA LEU A 146 6.61 15.53 1.26
C LEU A 146 6.77 17.02 1.57
N ASN A 147 7.63 17.74 0.84
CA ASN A 147 7.84 19.19 0.96
C ASN A 147 8.07 19.65 2.41
N GLY A 148 8.94 18.94 3.14
CA GLY A 148 9.27 19.23 4.55
C GLY A 148 8.23 18.72 5.57
N GLU A 149 7.10 18.19 5.13
CA GLU A 149 6.14 17.55 6.02
C GLU A 149 6.56 16.10 6.33
N LYS A 150 6.00 15.53 7.40
CA LYS A 150 6.19 14.13 7.79
C LYS A 150 4.91 13.34 7.58
N ALA A 151 5.05 12.07 7.22
CA ALA A 151 3.95 11.14 7.18
C ALA A 151 3.46 10.80 8.59
N ASP A 152 2.16 10.61 8.74
CA ASP A 152 1.56 10.07 9.98
C ASP A 152 1.65 8.54 10.00
N PHE A 153 1.59 7.93 8.81
CA PHE A 153 1.66 6.50 8.62
C PHE A 153 2.45 6.15 7.36
N MET A 154 3.23 5.10 7.45
CA MET A 154 3.94 4.49 6.32
C MET A 154 3.66 3.00 6.25
N PHE A 155 3.32 2.49 5.06
CA PHE A 155 3.17 1.06 4.80
C PHE A 155 4.29 0.58 3.89
N ILE A 156 5.07 -0.41 4.34
CA ILE A 156 6.20 -1.02 3.61
C ILE A 156 5.80 -2.43 3.19
N ASP A 157 5.61 -2.61 1.89
CA ASP A 157 5.21 -3.87 1.23
C ASP A 157 5.85 -3.95 -0.17
N GLY A 158 7.12 -3.53 -0.28
CA GLY A 158 7.86 -3.39 -1.54
C GLY A 158 8.81 -4.55 -1.82
N ASP A 159 10.04 -4.48 -1.35
CA ASP A 159 11.03 -5.54 -1.47
C ASP A 159 10.90 -6.51 -0.29
N HIS A 160 10.54 -7.76 -0.59
CA HIS A 160 10.31 -8.78 0.42
C HIS A 160 11.58 -9.54 0.85
N THR A 161 12.76 -9.18 0.33
CA THR A 161 14.02 -9.71 0.87
C THR A 161 14.33 -9.07 2.23
N GLU A 162 15.07 -9.77 3.09
CA GLU A 162 15.45 -9.23 4.39
C GLU A 162 16.24 -7.92 4.26
N SER A 163 17.20 -7.86 3.33
CA SER A 163 17.98 -6.65 3.08
C SER A 163 17.16 -5.53 2.44
N GLY A 164 16.18 -5.87 1.60
CA GLY A 164 15.33 -4.89 0.93
C GLY A 164 14.38 -4.19 1.89
N VAL A 165 13.65 -4.94 2.71
CA VAL A 165 12.76 -4.33 3.72
C VAL A 165 13.55 -3.54 4.76
N GLU A 166 14.77 -4.00 5.13
CA GLU A 166 15.65 -3.27 6.05
C GLU A 166 16.14 -1.94 5.43
N ALA A 167 16.46 -1.95 4.14
CA ALA A 167 16.82 -0.73 3.40
C ALA A 167 15.65 0.24 3.33
N ASP A 168 14.45 -0.22 2.92
CA ASP A 168 13.24 0.61 2.89
C ASP A 168 12.96 1.23 4.26
N TYR A 169 13.04 0.45 5.34
CA TYR A 169 12.85 0.99 6.68
C TYR A 169 13.90 2.06 7.03
N ASN A 170 15.19 1.76 6.83
CA ASN A 170 16.27 2.66 7.21
C ASN A 170 16.26 3.96 6.40
N ASP A 171 15.93 3.88 5.11
CA ASP A 171 15.91 5.04 4.22
C ASP A 171 14.69 5.94 4.45
N TYR A 172 13.55 5.37 4.88
CA TYR A 172 12.27 6.09 4.88
C TYR A 172 11.70 6.36 6.27
N LYS A 173 12.15 5.70 7.35
CA LYS A 173 11.64 5.92 8.72
C LYS A 173 11.74 7.39 9.17
N GLU A 174 12.75 8.11 8.71
CA GLU A 174 12.94 9.53 9.02
C GLU A 174 11.82 10.43 8.47
N PHE A 175 11.07 9.96 7.46
CA PHE A 175 9.93 10.69 6.90
C PHE A 175 8.64 10.50 7.69
N VAL A 176 8.62 9.62 8.67
CA VAL A 176 7.49 9.48 9.58
C VAL A 176 7.72 10.36 10.81
N ARG A 177 6.66 11.03 11.27
CA ARG A 177 6.75 11.90 12.46
C ARG A 177 6.96 11.09 13.74
N PRO A 178 7.50 11.68 14.81
CA PRO A 178 7.43 11.10 16.15
C PRO A 178 5.99 10.74 16.52
N GLY A 179 5.78 9.60 17.19
CA GLY A 179 4.47 9.06 17.51
C GLY A 179 3.65 8.57 16.30
N GLY A 180 4.19 8.66 15.08
CA GLY A 180 3.60 8.10 13.86
C GLY A 180 3.73 6.58 13.81
N LEU A 181 3.21 5.98 12.75
CA LEU A 181 3.13 4.53 12.60
C LEU A 181 3.86 4.06 11.34
N ILE A 182 4.55 2.92 11.42
CA ILE A 182 5.13 2.22 10.27
C ILE A 182 4.65 0.78 10.30
N ALA A 183 4.08 0.29 9.20
CA ALA A 183 3.64 -1.10 9.12
C ALA A 183 4.43 -1.86 8.05
N PHE A 184 4.60 -3.15 8.28
CA PHE A 184 5.29 -4.10 7.42
C PHE A 184 4.37 -5.28 7.13
N HIS A 185 4.28 -5.67 5.86
CA HIS A 185 3.58 -6.88 5.46
C HIS A 185 4.52 -8.09 5.56
N ASP A 186 3.95 -9.30 5.57
CA ASP A 186 4.68 -10.58 5.52
C ASP A 186 5.57 -10.89 6.74
N ILE A 187 5.12 -10.51 7.93
CA ILE A 187 5.89 -10.71 9.17
C ILE A 187 5.84 -12.14 9.72
N VAL A 188 4.99 -13.01 9.18
CA VAL A 188 4.87 -14.40 9.64
C VAL A 188 5.87 -15.30 8.92
N GLU A 189 6.45 -16.23 9.65
CA GLU A 189 7.39 -17.23 9.12
C GLU A 189 6.72 -18.16 8.09
N LYS A 190 7.53 -18.87 7.31
CA LYS A 190 7.08 -19.83 6.30
C LYS A 190 6.24 -19.19 5.17
N GLN A 191 6.74 -18.10 4.64
CA GLN A 191 6.14 -17.48 3.46
C GLN A 191 6.06 -18.45 2.28
N PRO A 192 5.00 -18.38 1.45
CA PRO A 192 4.86 -19.25 0.27
C PRO A 192 6.02 -19.15 -0.71
N LEU A 193 6.69 -17.99 -0.76
CA LEU A 193 7.86 -17.74 -1.58
C LEU A 193 9.11 -17.70 -0.70
N PRO A 194 10.12 -18.59 -0.93
CA PRO A 194 11.35 -18.60 -0.13
C PRO A 194 12.16 -17.31 -0.16
N THR A 195 11.95 -16.48 -1.19
CA THR A 195 12.58 -15.15 -1.32
C THR A 195 11.93 -14.10 -0.41
N ASN A 196 10.76 -14.38 0.14
CA ASN A 196 10.12 -13.51 1.09
C ASN A 196 10.68 -13.76 2.50
N GLN A 197 11.45 -12.79 2.99
CA GLN A 197 12.27 -12.88 4.20
C GLN A 197 11.97 -11.74 5.19
N VAL A 198 10.87 -11.01 5.03
CA VAL A 198 10.47 -9.89 5.91
C VAL A 198 10.41 -10.31 7.36
N PHE A 199 9.99 -11.56 7.63
CA PHE A 199 9.95 -12.14 8.97
C PHE A 199 11.28 -12.01 9.72
N HIS A 200 12.44 -12.23 9.06
CA HIS A 200 13.74 -12.16 9.72
C HIS A 200 14.05 -10.73 10.18
N PHE A 201 13.79 -9.74 9.34
CA PHE A 201 13.92 -8.34 9.71
C PHE A 201 12.95 -7.95 10.84
N TRP A 202 11.67 -8.30 10.72
CA TRP A 202 10.66 -7.99 11.73
C TRP A 202 11.00 -8.58 13.09
N LYS A 203 11.49 -9.81 13.13
CA LYS A 203 11.91 -10.49 14.38
C LYS A 203 13.00 -9.73 15.14
N ARG A 204 13.89 -9.05 14.42
CA ARG A 204 14.93 -8.21 15.05
C ARG A 204 14.36 -6.84 15.45
N LEU A 205 13.60 -6.22 14.56
CA LEU A 205 13.08 -4.86 14.74
C LEU A 205 12.17 -4.75 15.97
N LYS A 206 11.32 -5.74 16.21
CA LYS A 206 10.32 -5.67 17.28
C LYS A 206 10.89 -5.80 18.69
N VAL A 207 12.16 -6.17 18.85
CA VAL A 207 12.76 -6.34 20.19
C VAL A 207 12.91 -4.99 20.88
N GLY A 208 12.18 -4.80 21.98
CA GLY A 208 12.21 -3.55 22.75
C GLY A 208 11.47 -2.37 22.11
N ALA A 209 10.76 -2.58 21.01
CA ALA A 209 9.97 -1.55 20.33
C ALA A 209 8.48 -1.62 20.71
N ASP A 210 7.77 -0.50 20.58
CA ASP A 210 6.30 -0.44 20.74
C ASP A 210 5.66 -0.96 19.45
N VAL A 211 5.19 -2.20 19.49
CA VAL A 211 4.67 -2.89 18.30
C VAL A 211 3.32 -3.57 18.56
N GLN A 212 2.57 -3.74 17.48
CA GLN A 212 1.40 -4.62 17.40
C GLN A 212 1.56 -5.59 16.23
N GLU A 213 1.01 -6.78 16.35
CA GLU A 213 0.99 -7.76 15.26
C GLU A 213 -0.45 -8.14 14.92
N PHE A 214 -0.79 -8.06 13.65
CA PHE A 214 -2.08 -8.49 13.12
C PHE A 214 -1.87 -9.77 12.32
N VAL A 215 -2.15 -10.88 12.96
CA VAL A 215 -2.07 -12.23 12.42
C VAL A 215 -3.45 -12.86 12.56
N ALA A 216 -3.99 -13.40 11.47
CA ALA A 216 -5.36 -13.92 11.44
C ALA A 216 -5.46 -15.27 12.16
N ASP A 217 -4.46 -16.13 11.96
CA ASP A 217 -4.34 -17.44 12.61
C ASP A 217 -2.88 -17.64 13.08
N PRO A 218 -2.65 -17.98 14.36
CA PRO A 218 -1.30 -18.25 14.88
C PRO A 218 -0.56 -19.38 14.13
N GLY A 219 -1.28 -20.29 13.49
CA GLY A 219 -0.73 -21.38 12.69
C GLY A 219 -0.59 -21.08 11.20
N GLN A 220 -0.93 -19.86 10.76
CA GLN A 220 -0.87 -19.52 9.33
C GLN A 220 0.55 -19.60 8.76
N CYS A 221 0.61 -19.84 7.45
CA CYS A 221 1.84 -19.86 6.68
C CYS A 221 1.92 -18.55 5.88
N GLY A 222 2.86 -17.69 6.27
CA GLY A 222 3.07 -16.40 5.61
C GLY A 222 2.07 -15.30 6.01
N PHE A 223 2.12 -14.19 5.26
CA PHE A 223 1.34 -12.97 5.52
C PHE A 223 1.63 -12.37 6.91
N GLY A 224 0.60 -11.79 7.54
CA GLY A 224 0.72 -11.07 8.80
C GLY A 224 1.22 -9.63 8.61
N ILE A 225 0.76 -8.74 9.47
CA ILE A 225 1.16 -7.33 9.43
C ILE A 225 1.73 -6.93 10.79
N GLY A 226 2.95 -6.39 10.78
CA GLY A 226 3.58 -5.76 11.92
C GLY A 226 3.40 -4.26 11.90
N LEU A 227 3.01 -3.67 13.01
CA LEU A 227 2.84 -2.23 13.19
C LEU A 227 3.80 -1.74 14.25
N LEU A 228 4.66 -0.80 13.90
CA LEU A 228 5.62 -0.15 14.78
C LEU A 228 5.15 1.28 15.05
N ARG A 229 5.16 1.71 16.31
CA ARG A 229 5.05 3.12 16.67
C ARG A 229 6.43 3.76 16.72
N VAL A 230 6.61 4.84 15.97
CA VAL A 230 7.84 5.63 16.02
C VAL A 230 7.93 6.29 17.41
N PRO A 231 9.07 6.22 18.11
CA PRO A 231 9.23 6.85 19.42
C PRO A 231 8.85 8.34 19.38
N GLU A 232 8.29 8.84 20.49
CA GLU A 232 8.14 10.28 20.70
C GLU A 232 9.53 10.91 20.84
N ALA A 233 9.68 12.15 20.43
CA ALA A 233 10.97 12.88 20.48
C ALA A 233 11.33 13.30 21.92
#